data_22380358b2d746748ae572ae5526e83e
#
_entry.id   22380358b2d746748ae572ae5526e83e
#
_cell.length_a   1.000
_cell.length_b   1.000
_cell.length_c   1.000
_cell.angle_alpha   90.00
_cell.angle_beta   90.00
_cell.angle_gamma   90.00
#
_symmetry.space_group_name_H-M   'P 1'
#
loop_
_entity.id
_entity.type
_entity.pdbx_description
1 polymer ?
#
loop_
_entity_poly.entity_id
_entity_poly.type
_entity_poly.pdbx_seq_one_letter_code
_entity_poly.pdbx_strand_id
1 'polypeptide(L)'
;SIDYSNISKGTKVINITSTMPGEGKTTTSLNLAVTYAGFYENVLLIDCDFRKPQIHKYFKLSNKEGLSTLLLEYSQSGKINTNYFKNIKHSSFKNKLTVLPTGTKVPNPTDLLSSDTFKNFLEEQKKNFDFIILDCPPIGVVSDAIPVGNIVDGTVFVCSSAKTSRKEAHSAVDRLKASGCNIIGAILTQADEKQSGHYGYYY
;
A
#
# COMPACT_ATOMS: atom_id res chain seq x y z
N SER A 1 14.14 -2.91 -10.56
CA SER A 1 14.56 -1.81 -9.68
C SER A 1 13.64 -0.62 -9.88
N ILE A 2 13.02 -0.16 -8.81
CA ILE A 2 12.31 1.12 -8.81
C ILE A 2 13.41 2.17 -8.91
N ASP A 3 13.44 2.93 -10.02
CA ASP A 3 14.50 3.88 -10.29
C ASP A 3 14.45 5.04 -9.29
N TYR A 4 15.45 5.11 -8.43
CA TYR A 4 15.58 6.14 -7.39
C TYR A 4 15.85 7.55 -7.95
N SER A 5 16.19 7.67 -9.23
CA SER A 5 16.64 8.93 -9.85
C SER A 5 15.50 9.95 -10.08
N ASN A 6 14.26 9.52 -10.13
CA ASN A 6 13.10 10.37 -10.44
C ASN A 6 12.21 10.74 -9.25
N ILE A 7 12.61 10.36 -8.03
CA ILE A 7 11.81 10.66 -6.86
C ILE A 7 12.43 11.88 -6.17
N SER A 8 11.73 13.02 -6.24
CA SER A 8 12.10 14.28 -5.60
C SER A 8 12.47 14.09 -4.11
N LYS A 9 13.36 14.97 -3.59
CA LYS A 9 13.68 15.04 -2.16
C LYS A 9 12.40 15.29 -1.36
N GLY A 10 11.92 14.30 -0.62
CA GLY A 10 10.74 14.39 0.25
C GLY A 10 10.24 12.99 0.62
N THR A 11 9.27 12.92 1.51
CA THR A 11 8.58 11.68 1.89
C THR A 11 7.91 11.07 0.69
N LYS A 12 8.07 9.77 0.51
CA LYS A 12 7.53 9.03 -0.61
C LYS A 12 6.32 8.24 -0.16
N VAL A 13 5.22 8.45 -0.85
CA VAL A 13 3.97 7.75 -0.59
C VAL A 13 3.59 6.95 -1.81
N ILE A 14 3.51 5.64 -1.66
CA ILE A 14 3.06 4.74 -2.73
C ILE A 14 1.85 3.93 -2.30
N ASN A 15 0.95 3.66 -3.24
CA ASN A 15 -0.06 2.63 -3.03
C ASN A 15 0.26 1.38 -3.86
N ILE A 16 -0.19 0.24 -3.35
CA ILE A 16 -0.06 -1.05 -3.99
C ILE A 16 -1.46 -1.61 -4.23
N THR A 17 -1.77 -1.91 -5.47
CA THR A 17 -3.03 -2.53 -5.87
C THR A 17 -2.79 -3.65 -6.88
N SER A 18 -3.82 -4.41 -7.21
CA SER A 18 -3.74 -5.53 -8.15
C SER A 18 -5.01 -5.65 -8.99
N THR A 19 -5.02 -6.54 -9.97
CA THR A 19 -6.23 -6.81 -10.77
C THR A 19 -7.27 -7.53 -9.93
N MET A 20 -6.88 -8.65 -9.30
CA MET A 20 -7.79 -9.57 -8.60
C MET A 20 -7.25 -9.94 -7.20
N PRO A 21 -8.10 -10.47 -6.31
CA PRO A 21 -7.65 -11.00 -5.03
C PRO A 21 -6.67 -12.18 -5.19
N GLY A 22 -5.68 -12.25 -4.30
CA GLY A 22 -4.72 -13.37 -4.26
C GLY A 22 -3.58 -13.27 -5.27
N GLU A 23 -3.34 -12.10 -5.84
CA GLU A 23 -2.21 -11.82 -6.74
C GLU A 23 -0.92 -11.41 -6.01
N GLY A 24 -0.92 -11.36 -4.69
CA GLY A 24 0.27 -11.09 -3.89
C GLY A 24 0.49 -9.61 -3.53
N LYS A 25 -0.50 -8.71 -3.73
CA LYS A 25 -0.39 -7.29 -3.39
C LYS A 25 0.05 -7.06 -1.93
N THR A 26 -0.63 -7.67 -0.96
CA THR A 26 -0.32 -7.53 0.47
C THR A 26 1.07 -8.09 0.80
N THR A 27 1.44 -9.24 0.22
CA THR A 27 2.79 -9.80 0.37
C THR A 27 3.85 -8.84 -0.19
N THR A 28 3.56 -8.21 -1.32
CA THR A 28 4.42 -7.18 -1.92
C THR A 28 4.54 -5.96 -0.99
N SER A 29 3.42 -5.47 -0.45
CA SER A 29 3.39 -4.35 0.50
C SER A 29 4.23 -4.62 1.74
N LEU A 30 4.09 -5.81 2.32
CA LEU A 30 4.86 -6.27 3.48
C LEU A 30 6.35 -6.35 3.19
N ASN A 31 6.73 -6.99 2.08
CA ASN A 31 8.14 -7.16 1.71
C ASN A 31 8.80 -5.81 1.42
N LEU A 32 8.12 -4.91 0.73
CA LEU A 32 8.62 -3.55 0.50
C LEU A 32 8.78 -2.78 1.81
N ALA A 33 7.81 -2.86 2.71
CA ALA A 33 7.87 -2.18 4.01
C ALA A 33 9.05 -2.66 4.85
N VAL A 34 9.27 -3.96 4.91
CA VAL A 34 10.42 -4.55 5.63
C VAL A 34 11.74 -4.16 4.98
N THR A 35 11.82 -4.24 3.64
CA THR A 35 13.01 -3.87 2.90
C THR A 35 13.35 -2.39 3.10
N TYR A 36 12.37 -1.51 3.01
CA TYR A 36 12.58 -0.06 3.17
C TYR A 36 12.88 0.34 4.61
N ALA A 37 12.40 -0.40 5.61
CA ALA A 37 12.84 -0.22 6.99
C ALA A 37 14.33 -0.55 7.22
N GLY A 38 14.99 -1.20 6.26
CA GLY A 38 16.44 -1.37 6.24
C GLY A 38 17.20 -0.13 5.73
N PHE A 39 16.54 0.76 4.96
CA PHE A 39 17.14 1.92 4.31
C PHE A 39 16.68 3.26 4.88
N TYR A 40 15.42 3.37 5.31
CA TYR A 40 14.79 4.58 5.83
C TYR A 40 14.61 4.47 7.35
N GLU A 41 14.73 5.59 8.06
CA GLU A 41 14.62 5.61 9.52
C GLU A 41 13.19 5.33 9.99
N ASN A 42 12.20 5.89 9.30
CA ASN A 42 10.79 5.78 9.66
C ASN A 42 9.95 5.35 8.45
N VAL A 43 9.45 4.12 8.45
CA VAL A 43 8.57 3.58 7.42
C VAL A 43 7.19 3.31 8.00
N LEU A 44 6.14 3.74 7.27
CA LEU A 44 4.75 3.50 7.64
C LEU A 44 4.09 2.57 6.60
N LEU A 45 3.50 1.48 7.09
CA LEU A 45 2.65 0.59 6.30
C LEU A 45 1.20 0.73 6.77
N ILE A 46 0.29 1.11 5.87
CA ILE A 46 -1.13 1.29 6.15
C ILE A 46 -1.95 0.24 5.40
N ASP A 47 -2.81 -0.46 6.11
CA ASP A 47 -3.80 -1.36 5.51
C ASP A 47 -5.05 -0.55 5.12
N CYS A 48 -5.23 -0.32 3.81
CA CYS A 48 -6.39 0.36 3.21
C CYS A 48 -7.40 -0.62 2.60
N ASP A 49 -7.16 -1.94 2.71
CA ASP A 49 -8.12 -2.96 2.25
C ASP A 49 -9.17 -3.27 3.34
N PHE A 50 -10.11 -2.34 3.52
CA PHE A 50 -11.21 -2.51 4.49
C PHE A 50 -12.14 -3.69 4.20
N ARG A 51 -12.08 -4.25 2.98
CA ARG A 51 -12.93 -5.37 2.55
C ARG A 51 -12.35 -6.71 2.96
N LYS A 52 -11.03 -6.87 2.84
CA LYS A 52 -10.30 -8.10 3.21
C LYS A 52 -8.97 -7.76 3.89
N PRO A 53 -9.00 -7.12 5.07
CA PRO A 53 -7.78 -6.71 5.75
C PRO A 53 -6.90 -7.92 6.12
N GLN A 54 -5.60 -7.81 5.88
CA GLN A 54 -4.67 -8.91 6.09
C GLN A 54 -3.43 -8.52 6.90
N ILE A 55 -2.98 -7.26 6.83
CA ILE A 55 -1.70 -6.82 7.41
C ILE A 55 -1.63 -7.13 8.91
N HIS A 56 -2.73 -6.90 9.64
CA HIS A 56 -2.79 -7.21 11.08
C HIS A 56 -2.51 -8.69 11.40
N LYS A 57 -2.89 -9.63 10.52
CA LYS A 57 -2.67 -11.06 10.71
C LYS A 57 -1.20 -11.43 10.60
N TYR A 58 -0.48 -10.84 9.61
CA TYR A 58 0.95 -11.10 9.41
C TYR A 58 1.79 -10.65 10.60
N PHE A 59 1.43 -9.52 11.19
CA PHE A 59 2.12 -9.00 12.37
C PHE A 59 1.51 -9.43 13.70
N LYS A 60 0.49 -10.30 13.69
CA LYS A 60 -0.25 -10.78 14.89
C LYS A 60 -0.79 -9.60 15.73
N LEU A 61 -1.29 -8.56 15.07
CA LEU A 61 -1.85 -7.37 15.70
C LEU A 61 -3.37 -7.51 15.85
N SER A 62 -3.94 -6.76 16.81
CA SER A 62 -5.38 -6.53 16.88
C SER A 62 -5.83 -5.65 15.71
N ASN A 63 -7.00 -5.93 15.15
CA ASN A 63 -7.67 -5.08 14.16
C ASN A 63 -8.95 -4.42 14.72
N LYS A 64 -9.10 -4.35 16.05
CA LYS A 64 -10.26 -3.69 16.68
C LYS A 64 -10.23 -2.17 16.47
N GLU A 65 -9.03 -1.61 16.36
CA GLU A 65 -8.76 -0.19 16.16
C GLU A 65 -7.67 -0.02 15.10
N GLY A 66 -7.72 1.07 14.35
CA GLY A 66 -6.79 1.34 13.28
C GLY A 66 -7.17 2.56 12.47
N LEU A 67 -6.95 2.52 11.17
CA LEU A 67 -7.19 3.65 10.26
C LEU A 67 -8.62 4.19 10.34
N SER A 68 -9.65 3.31 10.37
CA SER A 68 -11.05 3.77 10.45
C SER A 68 -11.35 4.54 11.73
N THR A 69 -10.91 4.03 12.87
CA THR A 69 -11.10 4.67 14.19
C THR A 69 -10.31 5.97 14.28
N LEU A 70 -9.06 5.94 13.79
CA LEU A 70 -8.19 7.11 13.76
C LEU A 70 -8.83 8.23 12.94
N LEU A 71 -9.30 7.95 11.72
CA LEU A 71 -9.89 8.95 10.85
C LEU A 71 -11.18 9.54 11.41
N LEU A 72 -12.00 8.71 12.08
CA LEU A 72 -13.20 9.19 12.77
C LEU A 72 -12.85 10.17 13.89
N GLU A 73 -11.91 9.82 14.77
CA GLU A 73 -11.46 10.71 15.85
C GLU A 73 -10.78 11.97 15.30
N TYR A 74 -9.96 11.82 14.26
CA TYR A 74 -9.27 12.94 13.61
C TYR A 74 -10.25 13.93 13.00
N SER A 75 -11.34 13.45 12.36
CA SER A 75 -12.38 14.33 11.81
C SER A 75 -13.12 15.15 12.86
N GLN A 76 -13.20 14.64 14.09
CA GLN A 76 -13.91 15.31 15.20
C GLN A 76 -13.01 16.23 16.01
N SER A 77 -11.75 15.84 16.21
CA SER A 77 -10.83 16.51 17.14
C SER A 77 -9.73 17.34 16.47
N GLY A 78 -9.48 17.10 15.16
CA GLY A 78 -8.32 17.63 14.45
C GLY A 78 -6.97 17.11 14.97
N LYS A 79 -6.97 16.04 15.82
CA LYS A 79 -5.75 15.50 16.42
C LYS A 79 -5.59 14.03 16.07
N ILE A 80 -4.36 13.65 15.71
CA ILE A 80 -4.01 12.25 15.41
C ILE A 80 -3.69 11.52 16.70
N ASN A 81 -4.45 10.47 17.00
CA ASN A 81 -4.20 9.58 18.11
C ASN A 81 -3.13 8.53 17.71
N THR A 82 -1.92 8.71 18.22
CA THR A 82 -0.77 7.85 17.87
C THR A 82 -0.85 6.43 18.45
N ASN A 83 -1.76 6.13 19.35
CA ASN A 83 -1.94 4.79 19.95
C ASN A 83 -2.36 3.73 18.92
N TYR A 84 -2.93 4.15 17.80
CA TYR A 84 -3.32 3.26 16.71
C TYR A 84 -2.15 2.75 15.88
N PHE A 85 -1.01 3.44 15.91
CA PHE A 85 0.21 3.03 15.23
C PHE A 85 0.93 1.94 16.03
N LYS A 86 1.29 0.85 15.36
CA LYS A 86 1.96 -0.32 15.96
C LYS A 86 3.40 -0.39 15.49
N ASN A 87 4.33 -0.13 16.39
CA ASN A 87 5.76 -0.23 16.09
C ASN A 87 6.19 -1.70 16.04
N ILE A 88 6.74 -2.11 14.92
CA ILE A 88 7.23 -3.46 14.69
C ILE A 88 8.72 -3.52 15.01
N LYS A 89 9.10 -4.41 15.93
CA LYS A 89 10.49 -4.69 16.27
C LYS A 89 10.88 -6.02 15.63
N HIS A 90 11.92 -6.01 14.82
CA HIS A 90 12.48 -7.21 14.22
C HIS A 90 13.99 -7.09 14.09
N SER A 91 14.70 -8.22 14.27
CA SER A 91 16.17 -8.24 14.20
C SER A 91 16.75 -7.94 12.82
N SER A 92 15.96 -8.09 11.77
CA SER A 92 16.38 -7.86 10.38
C SER A 92 16.49 -6.39 9.98
N PHE A 93 15.96 -5.46 10.78
CA PHE A 93 16.08 -4.03 10.50
C PHE A 93 16.30 -3.23 11.79
N LYS A 94 17.21 -2.25 11.69
CA LYS A 94 17.55 -1.37 12.82
C LYS A 94 16.58 -0.21 12.98
N ASN A 95 15.91 0.16 11.90
CA ASN A 95 15.06 1.32 11.77
C ASN A 95 13.60 0.99 12.14
N LYS A 96 12.77 2.00 12.20
CA LYS A 96 11.40 1.87 12.69
C LYS A 96 10.43 1.52 11.57
N LEU A 97 9.84 0.33 11.62
CA LEU A 97 8.65 -0.02 10.86
C LEU A 97 7.42 0.19 11.73
N THR A 98 6.52 1.04 11.28
CA THR A 98 5.24 1.30 11.93
C THR A 98 4.12 0.76 11.05
N VAL A 99 3.16 0.08 11.65
CA VAL A 99 1.99 -0.47 10.97
C VAL A 99 0.72 0.18 11.50
N LEU A 100 -0.16 0.59 10.58
CA LEU A 100 -1.51 1.04 10.88
C LEU A 100 -2.52 0.06 10.26
N PRO A 101 -3.15 -0.82 11.07
CA PRO A 101 -4.20 -1.72 10.59
C PRO A 101 -5.43 -0.96 10.11
N THR A 102 -6.35 -1.61 9.40
CA THR A 102 -7.62 -0.98 8.96
C THR A 102 -8.49 -0.51 10.13
N GLY A 103 -8.51 -1.24 11.23
CA GLY A 103 -9.45 -1.02 12.32
C GLY A 103 -10.81 -1.67 12.05
N THR A 104 -11.87 -1.10 12.61
CA THR A 104 -13.24 -1.60 12.47
C THR A 104 -13.74 -1.49 11.04
N LYS A 105 -14.68 -2.39 10.70
CA LYS A 105 -15.33 -2.40 9.39
C LYS A 105 -16.09 -1.08 9.16
N VAL A 106 -15.93 -0.51 7.96
CA VAL A 106 -16.65 0.68 7.52
C VAL A 106 -17.68 0.34 6.45
N PRO A 107 -18.86 1.00 6.42
CA PRO A 107 -19.88 0.74 5.40
C PRO A 107 -19.39 1.07 3.98
N ASN A 108 -18.79 2.25 3.80
CA ASN A 108 -18.34 2.79 2.53
C ASN A 108 -16.83 3.10 2.54
N PRO A 109 -15.96 2.11 2.28
CA PRO A 109 -14.52 2.33 2.24
C PRO A 109 -14.08 3.37 1.22
N THR A 110 -14.73 3.41 0.04
CA THR A 110 -14.40 4.36 -1.02
C THR A 110 -14.59 5.80 -0.56
N ASP A 111 -15.70 6.10 0.13
CA ASP A 111 -16.00 7.45 0.63
C ASP A 111 -14.95 7.87 1.69
N LEU A 112 -14.60 6.96 2.58
CA LEU A 112 -13.59 7.22 3.61
C LEU A 112 -12.22 7.53 2.97
N LEU A 113 -11.79 6.74 2.00
CA LEU A 113 -10.51 6.90 1.31
C LEU A 113 -10.50 8.09 0.32
N SER A 114 -11.67 8.59 -0.08
CA SER A 114 -11.82 9.80 -0.91
C SER A 114 -11.93 11.09 -0.08
N SER A 115 -12.05 10.98 1.24
CA SER A 115 -12.33 12.13 2.11
C SER A 115 -11.13 13.06 2.25
N ASP A 116 -11.41 14.35 2.46
CA ASP A 116 -10.37 15.32 2.84
C ASP A 116 -9.70 14.96 4.16
N THR A 117 -10.42 14.29 5.06
CA THR A 117 -9.87 13.78 6.32
C THR A 117 -8.72 12.80 6.06
N PHE A 118 -8.90 11.84 5.14
CA PHE A 118 -7.84 10.89 4.80
C PHE A 118 -6.66 11.59 4.09
N LYS A 119 -6.95 12.51 3.18
CA LYS A 119 -5.92 13.31 2.49
C LYS A 119 -5.09 14.12 3.48
N ASN A 120 -5.74 14.87 4.37
CA ASN A 120 -5.07 15.68 5.40
C ASN A 120 -4.27 14.81 6.36
N PHE A 121 -4.81 13.65 6.75
CA PHE A 121 -4.08 12.65 7.53
C PHE A 121 -2.77 12.24 6.85
N LEU A 122 -2.80 11.90 5.55
CA LEU A 122 -1.59 11.51 4.81
C LEU A 122 -0.58 12.66 4.74
N GLU A 123 -1.02 13.88 4.50
CA GLU A 123 -0.14 15.06 4.48
C GLU A 123 0.54 15.30 5.83
N GLU A 124 -0.15 15.03 6.94
CA GLU A 124 0.48 15.08 8.26
C GLU A 124 1.48 13.93 8.47
N GLN A 125 1.19 12.71 7.97
CA GLN A 125 2.12 11.60 8.12
C GLN A 125 3.41 11.80 7.30
N LYS A 126 3.38 12.51 6.19
CA LYS A 126 4.58 12.89 5.41
C LYS A 126 5.61 13.68 6.22
N LYS A 127 5.22 14.30 7.33
CA LYS A 127 6.14 15.01 8.23
C LYS A 127 6.88 14.09 9.20
N ASN A 128 6.34 12.89 9.43
CA ASN A 128 6.80 11.97 10.47
C ASN A 128 7.48 10.71 9.92
N PHE A 129 7.26 10.41 8.64
CA PHE A 129 7.76 9.20 8.00
C PHE A 129 8.50 9.53 6.70
N ASP A 130 9.60 8.81 6.46
CA ASP A 130 10.40 8.95 5.25
C ASP A 130 9.78 8.22 4.05
N PHE A 131 9.04 7.15 4.35
CA PHE A 131 8.37 6.33 3.34
C PHE A 131 7.03 5.80 3.86
N ILE A 132 5.97 5.91 3.04
CA ILE A 132 4.61 5.45 3.37
C ILE A 132 4.12 4.51 2.29
N ILE A 133 3.66 3.32 2.68
CA ILE A 133 3.11 2.29 1.80
C ILE A 133 1.65 2.06 2.17
N LEU A 134 0.77 2.12 1.18
CA LEU A 134 -0.67 1.89 1.31
C LEU A 134 -1.03 0.58 0.60
N ASP A 135 -1.46 -0.45 1.34
CA ASP A 135 -1.98 -1.70 0.76
C ASP A 135 -3.46 -1.54 0.43
N CYS A 136 -3.78 -1.40 -0.85
CA CYS A 136 -5.14 -1.13 -1.34
C CYS A 136 -5.81 -2.39 -1.89
N PRO A 137 -7.16 -2.47 -1.90
CA PRO A 137 -7.87 -3.58 -2.51
C PRO A 137 -7.65 -3.66 -4.03
N PRO A 138 -7.96 -4.82 -4.67
CA PRO A 138 -7.80 -4.99 -6.11
C PRO A 138 -8.70 -4.07 -6.92
N ILE A 139 -8.13 -3.32 -7.87
CA ILE A 139 -8.86 -2.39 -8.74
C ILE A 139 -9.85 -3.07 -9.68
N GLY A 140 -9.63 -4.34 -10.03
CA GLY A 140 -10.54 -5.11 -10.88
C GLY A 140 -11.86 -5.46 -10.19
N VAL A 141 -11.90 -5.41 -8.85
CA VAL A 141 -13.09 -5.75 -8.06
C VAL A 141 -13.80 -4.51 -7.54
N VAL A 142 -13.04 -3.51 -7.05
CA VAL A 142 -13.58 -2.30 -6.43
C VAL A 142 -12.77 -1.07 -6.83
N SER A 143 -13.36 0.11 -6.65
CA SER A 143 -12.72 1.38 -7.01
C SER A 143 -11.92 2.02 -5.87
N ASP A 144 -11.86 1.41 -4.70
CA ASP A 144 -11.26 1.98 -3.48
C ASP A 144 -9.79 2.40 -3.66
N ALA A 145 -9.04 1.74 -4.55
CA ALA A 145 -7.66 2.08 -4.86
C ALA A 145 -7.49 3.36 -5.69
N ILE A 146 -8.53 3.81 -6.39
CA ILE A 146 -8.48 5.01 -7.26
C ILE A 146 -8.27 6.29 -6.46
N PRO A 147 -9.13 6.63 -5.47
CA PRO A 147 -8.94 7.85 -4.70
C PRO A 147 -7.60 7.88 -3.97
N VAL A 148 -7.11 6.72 -3.51
CA VAL A 148 -5.77 6.62 -2.92
C VAL A 148 -4.70 6.89 -3.98
N GLY A 149 -4.79 6.30 -5.17
CA GLY A 149 -3.84 6.48 -6.27
C GLY A 149 -3.68 7.93 -6.73
N ASN A 150 -4.72 8.75 -6.53
CA ASN A 150 -4.73 10.16 -6.95
C ASN A 150 -4.04 11.11 -5.95
N ILE A 151 -3.78 10.66 -4.73
CA ILE A 151 -3.19 11.49 -3.66
C ILE A 151 -1.80 11.02 -3.21
N VAL A 152 -1.28 9.98 -3.85
CA VAL A 152 0.06 9.41 -3.60
C VAL A 152 1.02 9.77 -4.74
N ASP A 153 2.34 9.62 -4.48
CA ASP A 153 3.37 9.91 -5.48
C ASP A 153 3.42 8.85 -6.59
N GLY A 154 2.99 7.63 -6.28
CA GLY A 154 2.97 6.56 -7.27
C GLY A 154 2.16 5.33 -6.87
N THR A 155 1.69 4.63 -7.90
CA THR A 155 0.98 3.35 -7.80
C THR A 155 1.87 2.23 -8.31
N VAL A 156 2.06 1.20 -7.50
CA VAL A 156 2.67 -0.07 -7.91
C VAL A 156 1.55 -1.05 -8.23
N PHE A 157 1.53 -1.54 -9.47
CA PHE A 157 0.55 -2.50 -9.93
C PHE A 157 1.08 -3.92 -9.81
N VAL A 158 0.35 -4.79 -9.11
CA VAL A 158 0.71 -6.20 -8.93
C VAL A 158 -0.20 -7.08 -9.77
N CYS A 159 0.38 -7.99 -10.52
CA CYS A 159 -0.34 -9.02 -11.27
C CYS A 159 0.32 -10.39 -11.08
N SER A 160 -0.48 -11.44 -11.20
CA SER A 160 -0.01 -12.82 -11.06
C SER A 160 0.19 -13.46 -12.43
N SER A 161 1.37 -14.04 -12.66
CA SER A 161 1.64 -14.84 -13.86
C SER A 161 0.69 -16.04 -14.00
N ALA A 162 0.26 -16.60 -12.87
CA ALA A 162 -0.59 -17.78 -12.85
C ALA A 162 -2.10 -17.49 -12.95
N LYS A 163 -2.53 -16.25 -12.62
CA LYS A 163 -3.95 -15.94 -12.44
C LYS A 163 -4.47 -14.82 -13.34
N THR A 164 -3.60 -13.82 -13.65
CA THR A 164 -4.02 -12.62 -14.35
C THR A 164 -3.91 -12.80 -15.85
N SER A 165 -5.02 -12.69 -16.57
CA SER A 165 -4.96 -12.62 -18.03
C SER A 165 -4.41 -11.25 -18.47
N ARG A 166 -3.76 -11.22 -19.64
CA ARG A 166 -3.28 -9.96 -20.23
C ARG A 166 -4.39 -8.93 -20.40
N LYS A 167 -5.58 -9.38 -20.81
CA LYS A 167 -6.75 -8.51 -21.01
C LYS A 167 -7.20 -7.86 -19.70
N GLU A 168 -7.25 -8.62 -18.60
CA GLU A 168 -7.61 -8.09 -17.28
C GLU A 168 -6.57 -7.12 -16.76
N ALA A 169 -5.27 -7.45 -16.91
CA ALA A 169 -4.19 -6.56 -16.51
C ALA A 169 -4.25 -5.22 -17.27
N HIS A 170 -4.41 -5.26 -18.61
CA HIS A 170 -4.56 -4.05 -19.42
C HIS A 170 -5.78 -3.23 -19.00
N SER A 171 -6.95 -3.84 -18.83
CA SER A 171 -8.17 -3.15 -18.38
C SER A 171 -7.99 -2.48 -17.01
N ALA A 172 -7.32 -3.13 -16.07
CA ALA A 172 -7.04 -2.57 -14.75
C ALA A 172 -6.08 -1.38 -14.83
N VAL A 173 -5.02 -1.50 -15.62
CA VAL A 173 -4.04 -0.41 -15.86
C VAL A 173 -4.71 0.77 -16.55
N ASP A 174 -5.55 0.53 -17.56
CA ASP A 174 -6.27 1.59 -18.28
C ASP A 174 -7.23 2.34 -17.34
N ARG A 175 -7.92 1.63 -16.44
CA ARG A 175 -8.77 2.27 -15.42
C ARG A 175 -7.96 3.17 -14.48
N LEU A 176 -6.81 2.71 -14.00
CA LEU A 176 -5.93 3.51 -13.14
C LEU A 176 -5.45 4.78 -13.87
N LYS A 177 -4.97 4.62 -15.11
CA LYS A 177 -4.51 5.75 -15.96
C LYS A 177 -5.63 6.75 -16.26
N ALA A 178 -6.79 6.24 -16.68
CA ALA A 178 -7.95 7.09 -16.98
C ALA A 178 -8.45 7.85 -15.74
N SER A 179 -8.20 7.34 -14.55
CA SER A 179 -8.52 7.99 -13.28
C SER A 179 -7.42 8.93 -12.77
N GLY A 180 -6.33 9.13 -13.51
CA GLY A 180 -5.25 10.05 -13.14
C GLY A 180 -4.17 9.45 -12.22
N CYS A 181 -4.21 8.14 -11.92
CA CYS A 181 -3.21 7.51 -11.07
C CYS A 181 -1.84 7.45 -11.77
N ASN A 182 -0.78 7.83 -11.07
CA ASN A 182 0.59 7.74 -11.55
C ASN A 182 1.14 6.31 -11.33
N ILE A 183 1.12 5.47 -12.37
CA ILE A 183 1.67 4.11 -12.28
C ILE A 183 3.18 4.16 -12.46
N ILE A 184 3.94 3.90 -11.39
CA ILE A 184 5.41 3.95 -11.36
C ILE A 184 6.07 2.60 -11.68
N GLY A 185 5.30 1.51 -11.68
CA GLY A 185 5.82 0.18 -12.01
C GLY A 185 4.81 -0.92 -11.85
N ALA A 186 5.17 -2.10 -12.35
CA ALA A 186 4.42 -3.34 -12.19
C ALA A 186 5.29 -4.45 -11.62
N ILE A 187 4.69 -5.32 -10.80
CA ILE A 187 5.34 -6.49 -10.21
C ILE A 187 4.57 -7.73 -10.67
N LEU A 188 5.29 -8.64 -11.31
CA LEU A 188 4.77 -9.95 -11.67
C LEU A 188 5.08 -10.94 -10.54
N THR A 189 4.03 -11.48 -9.95
CA THR A 189 4.13 -12.48 -8.88
C THR A 189 3.79 -13.89 -9.38
N GLN A 190 4.06 -14.91 -8.58
CA GLN A 190 3.73 -16.30 -8.86
C GLN A 190 4.26 -16.77 -10.23
N ALA A 191 5.40 -16.21 -10.68
CA ALA A 191 6.08 -16.67 -11.87
C ALA A 191 6.68 -18.06 -11.63
N ASP A 192 6.43 -19.00 -12.54
CA ASP A 192 7.05 -20.31 -12.49
C ASP A 192 8.48 -20.20 -13.02
N GLU A 193 9.48 -20.51 -12.20
CA GLU A 193 10.90 -20.48 -12.59
C GLU A 193 11.19 -21.39 -13.79
N LYS A 194 10.40 -22.44 -14.00
CA LYS A 194 10.54 -23.36 -15.15
C LYS A 194 10.09 -22.75 -16.47
N GLN A 195 9.27 -21.70 -16.46
CA GLN A 195 8.83 -21.00 -17.68
C GLN A 195 9.69 -19.77 -18.03
N SER A 196 10.49 -19.27 -17.10
CA SER A 196 11.47 -18.22 -17.34
C SER A 196 12.76 -18.81 -17.91
N GLY A 197 12.68 -19.35 -19.13
CA GLY A 197 13.86 -19.78 -19.88
C GLY A 197 14.88 -18.64 -19.94
N HIS A 198 16.06 -18.83 -19.37
CA HIS A 198 17.29 -18.11 -19.60
C HIS A 198 17.19 -16.55 -19.57
N TYR A 199 16.88 -15.97 -18.42
CA TYR A 199 17.46 -14.66 -18.12
C TYR A 199 18.70 -14.88 -17.25
N GLY A 200 19.84 -15.02 -17.92
CA GLY A 200 21.15 -15.06 -17.26
C GLY A 200 21.33 -13.81 -16.42
N TYR A 201 21.78 -14.01 -15.19
CA TYR A 201 22.31 -12.95 -14.34
C TYR A 201 23.47 -12.28 -15.06
N TYR A 202 23.32 -11.05 -15.49
CA TYR A 202 24.44 -10.16 -15.75
C TYR A 202 24.66 -9.32 -14.49
N TYR A 203 25.76 -9.61 -13.81
CA TYR A 203 26.34 -8.76 -12.78
C TYR A 203 27.00 -7.53 -13.41
#